data_f9426f2802fa07bc383ba95416c435e1
#
_entry.id   f9426f2802fa07bc383ba95416c435e1
#
_cell.length_a   1.000
_cell.length_b   1.000
_cell.length_c   1.000
_cell.angle_alpha   90.00
_cell.angle_beta   90.00
_cell.angle_gamma   90.00
#
_symmetry.space_group_name_H-M   'P 1'
#
loop_
_entity.id
_entity.type
_entity.pdbx_description
1 polymer ?
#
loop_
_entity_poly.entity_id
_entity_poly.type
_entity_poly.pdbx_seq_one_letter_code
_entity_poly.pdbx_strand_id
1 'polypeptide(L)'
;AIDELVATFRRLDVEHKGIVKSGRTHLQDATPIQFSQEISGWRTSLERDREMLVSALPYLKTLALGGTAVGTGLNAPEGFDVEVAKAVSELTGKDFVTASNKFHALTSKDEIVFAHGALKALAADMMKIANDVRWLASGPRDGLGEITIPENEPGSSIMPGKVNPTQCEQATMVAVQVMGNDVAVGMAASQGNFELNVFMPVCAYNFLQSARLLAESIVSFNKNCAVGLFPYRGR
;
A
#
# COMPACT_ATOMS: atom_id res chain seq x y z
N ALA A 1 -6.29 7.64 1.73
CA ALA A 1 -4.85 7.83 1.53
C ALA A 1 -4.49 7.77 0.03
N ILE A 2 -4.72 6.62 -0.64
CA ILE A 2 -4.36 6.47 -2.06
C ILE A 2 -5.05 7.54 -2.93
N ASP A 3 -6.35 7.72 -2.77
CA ASP A 3 -7.14 8.67 -3.57
C ASP A 3 -6.63 10.11 -3.47
N GLU A 4 -6.14 10.50 -2.29
CA GLU A 4 -5.55 11.83 -2.06
C GLU A 4 -4.20 11.99 -2.78
N LEU A 5 -3.32 10.98 -2.72
CA LEU A 5 -2.04 11.00 -3.43
C LEU A 5 -2.24 10.97 -4.95
N VAL A 6 -3.20 10.17 -5.44
CA VAL A 6 -3.61 10.16 -6.85
C VAL A 6 -4.11 11.54 -7.29
N ALA A 7 -4.93 12.20 -6.47
CA ALA A 7 -5.40 13.57 -6.76
C ALA A 7 -4.24 14.58 -6.83
N THR A 8 -3.26 14.46 -5.92
CA THR A 8 -2.04 15.28 -5.94
C THR A 8 -1.25 15.05 -7.23
N PHE A 9 -0.98 13.82 -7.61
CA PHE A 9 -0.26 13.53 -8.85
C PHE A 9 -1.03 13.95 -10.10
N ARG A 10 -2.36 13.86 -10.09
CA ARG A 10 -3.20 14.36 -11.18
C ARG A 10 -3.07 15.88 -11.34
N ARG A 11 -3.03 16.63 -10.25
CA ARG A 11 -2.79 18.07 -10.26
C ARG A 11 -1.39 18.39 -10.80
N LEU A 12 -0.35 17.74 -10.29
CA LEU A 12 1.04 17.95 -10.72
C LEU A 12 1.26 17.57 -12.20
N ASP A 13 0.60 16.52 -12.69
CA ASP A 13 0.61 16.13 -14.11
C ASP A 13 0.13 17.28 -15.01
N VAL A 14 -0.94 17.96 -14.62
CA VAL A 14 -1.48 19.12 -15.35
C VAL A 14 -0.57 20.34 -15.23
N GLU A 15 -0.11 20.66 -14.02
CA GLU A 15 0.72 21.84 -13.71
C GLU A 15 2.08 21.80 -14.40
N HIS A 16 2.66 20.62 -14.58
CA HIS A 16 4.00 20.43 -15.13
C HIS A 16 4.00 19.94 -16.60
N LYS A 17 2.86 20.04 -17.26
CA LYS A 17 2.76 19.71 -18.69
C LYS A 17 3.67 20.61 -19.54
N GLY A 18 4.38 19.99 -20.48
CA GLY A 18 5.29 20.72 -21.38
C GLY A 18 6.71 20.92 -20.83
N ILE A 19 6.98 20.56 -19.58
CA ILE A 19 8.35 20.59 -19.03
C ILE A 19 9.10 19.36 -19.52
N VAL A 20 10.09 19.58 -20.39
CA VAL A 20 10.91 18.52 -20.98
C VAL A 20 12.09 18.21 -20.08
N LYS A 21 12.38 16.93 -19.90
CA LYS A 21 13.51 16.39 -19.14
C LYS A 21 14.11 15.16 -19.82
N SER A 22 15.29 14.73 -19.39
CA SER A 22 15.83 13.43 -19.79
C SER A 22 14.99 12.30 -19.18
N GLY A 23 14.48 11.41 -20.03
CA GLY A 23 14.06 10.09 -19.58
C GLY A 23 15.29 9.24 -19.26
N ARG A 24 15.17 8.28 -18.33
CA ARG A 24 16.27 7.39 -17.95
C ARG A 24 15.83 5.94 -17.91
N THR A 25 16.69 5.08 -18.39
CA THR A 25 16.63 3.63 -18.21
C THR A 25 17.97 3.17 -17.70
N HIS A 26 18.00 2.19 -16.78
CA HIS A 26 19.24 1.75 -16.12
C HIS A 26 20.02 2.88 -15.42
N LEU A 27 19.35 3.94 -14.98
CA LEU A 27 19.90 5.20 -14.48
C LEU A 27 20.80 5.95 -15.50
N GLN A 28 20.77 5.56 -16.77
CA GLN A 28 21.47 6.24 -17.86
C GLN A 28 20.51 7.15 -18.63
N ASP A 29 21.02 8.23 -19.18
CA ASP A 29 20.26 9.15 -19.99
C ASP A 29 19.69 8.42 -21.23
N ALA A 30 18.42 8.68 -21.52
CA ALA A 30 17.71 8.12 -22.66
C ALA A 30 17.02 9.25 -23.47
N THR A 31 15.88 8.97 -24.05
CA THR A 31 15.16 9.95 -24.88
C THR A 31 14.46 11.03 -24.03
N PRO A 32 14.23 12.23 -24.57
CA PRO A 32 13.45 13.27 -23.88
C PRO A 32 12.02 12.81 -23.59
N ILE A 33 11.53 13.16 -22.42
CA ILE A 33 10.15 12.99 -21.98
C ILE A 33 9.64 14.28 -21.35
N GLN A 34 8.34 14.39 -21.15
CA GLN A 34 7.77 15.42 -20.29
C GLN A 34 7.76 14.94 -18.86
N PHE A 35 8.03 15.83 -17.90
CA PHE A 35 7.94 15.52 -16.47
C PHE A 35 6.53 15.06 -16.08
N SER A 36 5.50 15.62 -16.69
CA SER A 36 4.12 15.16 -16.52
C SER A 36 3.91 13.68 -16.91
N GLN A 37 4.64 13.17 -17.90
CA GLN A 37 4.55 11.76 -18.29
C GLN A 37 5.12 10.84 -17.21
N GLU A 38 6.22 11.23 -16.58
CA GLU A 38 6.77 10.48 -15.44
C GLU A 38 5.79 10.45 -14.26
N ILE A 39 5.22 11.61 -13.90
CA ILE A 39 4.18 11.71 -12.86
C ILE A 39 2.95 10.87 -13.19
N SER A 40 2.54 10.86 -14.47
CA SER A 40 1.40 10.04 -14.91
C SER A 40 1.64 8.54 -14.70
N GLY A 41 2.88 8.09 -14.86
CA GLY A 41 3.28 6.71 -14.55
C GLY A 41 3.07 6.39 -13.06
N TRP A 42 3.58 7.25 -12.15
CA TRP A 42 3.37 7.09 -10.70
C TRP A 42 1.89 7.08 -10.32
N ARG A 43 1.11 7.99 -10.89
CA ARG A 43 -0.34 8.04 -10.68
C ARG A 43 -1.03 6.76 -11.10
N THR A 44 -0.73 6.26 -12.29
CA THR A 44 -1.37 5.06 -12.85
C THR A 44 -1.06 3.82 -12.00
N SER A 45 0.17 3.67 -11.49
CA SER A 45 0.50 2.60 -10.54
C SER A 45 -0.45 2.61 -9.35
N LEU A 46 -0.64 3.75 -8.71
CA LEU A 46 -1.51 3.88 -7.54
C LEU A 46 -3.00 3.65 -7.86
N GLU A 47 -3.47 4.10 -9.03
CA GLU A 47 -4.84 3.85 -9.49
C GLU A 47 -5.08 2.33 -9.66
N ARG A 48 -4.12 1.60 -10.23
CA ARG A 48 -4.18 0.14 -10.36
C ARG A 48 -4.08 -0.60 -9.02
N ASP A 49 -3.20 -0.15 -8.13
CA ASP A 49 -3.09 -0.71 -6.77
C ASP A 49 -4.42 -0.60 -6.02
N ARG A 50 -5.09 0.54 -6.15
CA ARG A 50 -6.43 0.73 -5.59
C ARG A 50 -7.44 -0.28 -6.14
N GLU A 51 -7.43 -0.52 -7.46
CA GLU A 51 -8.29 -1.52 -8.09
C GLU A 51 -8.02 -2.93 -7.54
N MET A 52 -6.74 -3.31 -7.40
CA MET A 52 -6.35 -4.59 -6.82
C MET A 52 -6.82 -4.74 -5.37
N LEU A 53 -6.66 -3.71 -4.54
CA LEU A 53 -7.16 -3.70 -3.16
C LEU A 53 -8.67 -3.83 -3.10
N VAL A 54 -9.40 -3.11 -3.93
CA VAL A 54 -10.87 -3.20 -4.00
C VAL A 54 -11.31 -4.59 -4.43
N SER A 55 -10.60 -5.23 -5.37
CA SER A 55 -10.91 -6.59 -5.84
C SER A 55 -10.77 -7.67 -4.75
N ALA A 56 -9.96 -7.42 -3.73
CA ALA A 56 -9.78 -8.34 -2.60
C ALA A 56 -10.91 -8.26 -1.56
N LEU A 57 -11.65 -7.14 -1.49
CA LEU A 57 -12.65 -6.92 -0.45
C LEU A 57 -13.76 -7.97 -0.40
N PRO A 58 -14.32 -8.48 -1.51
CA PRO A 58 -15.36 -9.50 -1.47
C PRO A 58 -14.93 -10.77 -0.73
N TYR A 59 -13.68 -11.19 -0.88
CA TYR A 59 -13.14 -12.38 -0.21
C TYR A 59 -13.02 -12.18 1.31
N LEU A 60 -12.63 -10.97 1.74
CA LEU A 60 -12.53 -10.63 3.16
C LEU A 60 -13.89 -10.49 3.87
N LYS A 61 -14.99 -10.41 3.12
CA LYS A 61 -16.35 -10.28 3.66
C LYS A 61 -17.06 -11.61 3.88
N THR A 62 -16.39 -12.72 3.64
CA THR A 62 -16.95 -14.06 3.82
C THR A 62 -16.55 -14.60 5.19
N LEU A 63 -17.54 -14.91 6.06
CA LEU A 63 -17.31 -15.23 7.47
C LEU A 63 -17.37 -16.72 7.74
N ALA A 64 -16.41 -17.21 8.54
CA ALA A 64 -16.38 -18.58 9.07
C ALA A 64 -17.33 -18.80 10.25
N LEU A 65 -17.91 -17.74 10.84
CA LEU A 65 -18.78 -17.80 12.00
C LEU A 65 -19.94 -18.76 11.77
N GLY A 66 -20.28 -19.53 12.81
CA GLY A 66 -21.29 -20.57 12.77
C GLY A 66 -20.75 -21.97 12.45
N GLY A 67 -19.48 -22.11 12.00
CA GLY A 67 -18.85 -23.41 11.79
C GLY A 67 -18.60 -24.21 13.08
N THR A 68 -18.55 -23.50 14.21
CA THR A 68 -18.25 -24.05 15.54
C THR A 68 -16.85 -24.74 15.59
N ALA A 69 -16.75 -25.91 16.20
CA ALA A 69 -15.44 -26.55 16.45
C ALA A 69 -14.70 -26.94 15.16
N VAL A 70 -15.39 -27.59 14.22
CA VAL A 70 -14.76 -28.21 13.04
C VAL A 70 -15.41 -27.90 11.70
N GLY A 71 -16.43 -27.04 11.69
CA GLY A 71 -17.10 -26.64 10.46
C GLY A 71 -18.52 -27.21 10.26
N THR A 72 -18.97 -28.09 11.17
CA THR A 72 -20.28 -28.74 11.08
C THR A 72 -21.44 -27.90 11.65
N GLY A 73 -21.15 -26.84 12.38
CA GLY A 73 -22.17 -26.04 13.06
C GLY A 73 -22.79 -26.75 14.30
N LEU A 74 -22.13 -27.77 14.84
CA LEU A 74 -22.62 -28.51 15.99
C LEU A 74 -22.89 -27.56 17.16
N ASN A 75 -24.08 -27.68 17.75
CA ASN A 75 -24.59 -26.86 18.85
C ASN A 75 -24.85 -25.38 18.53
N ALA A 76 -24.72 -24.94 17.28
CA ALA A 76 -25.20 -23.63 16.89
C ALA A 76 -26.74 -23.69 16.63
N PRO A 77 -27.49 -22.64 16.98
CA PRO A 77 -28.89 -22.53 16.55
C PRO A 77 -29.01 -22.53 15.01
N GLU A 78 -30.13 -23.04 14.50
CA GLU A 78 -30.42 -23.00 13.08
C GLU A 78 -30.41 -21.54 12.57
N GLY A 79 -29.68 -21.27 11.46
CA GLY A 79 -29.57 -19.93 10.85
C GLY A 79 -28.64 -18.97 11.57
N PHE A 80 -27.97 -19.40 12.64
CA PHE A 80 -27.06 -18.53 13.42
C PHE A 80 -25.97 -17.87 12.53
N ASP A 81 -25.38 -18.59 11.62
CA ASP A 81 -24.31 -18.10 10.74
C ASP A 81 -24.81 -16.99 9.79
N VAL A 82 -26.03 -17.13 9.27
CA VAL A 82 -26.66 -16.13 8.41
C VAL A 82 -27.02 -14.88 9.21
N GLU A 83 -27.64 -15.05 10.38
CA GLU A 83 -28.04 -13.92 11.23
C GLU A 83 -26.82 -13.15 11.77
N VAL A 84 -25.73 -13.83 12.12
CA VAL A 84 -24.48 -13.16 12.52
C VAL A 84 -23.89 -12.36 11.36
N ALA A 85 -23.83 -12.90 10.15
CA ALA A 85 -23.32 -12.16 8.99
C ALA A 85 -24.17 -10.92 8.70
N LYS A 86 -25.49 -11.03 8.84
CA LYS A 86 -26.42 -9.90 8.73
C LYS A 86 -26.17 -8.85 9.80
N ALA A 87 -26.05 -9.25 11.06
CA ALA A 87 -25.77 -8.33 12.17
C ALA A 87 -24.44 -7.60 11.98
N VAL A 88 -23.38 -8.29 11.54
CA VAL A 88 -22.09 -7.66 11.21
C VAL A 88 -22.25 -6.68 10.06
N SER A 89 -23.05 -7.00 9.04
CA SER A 89 -23.33 -6.09 7.92
C SER A 89 -24.03 -4.81 8.38
N GLU A 90 -25.05 -4.94 9.23
CA GLU A 90 -25.78 -3.80 9.79
C GLU A 90 -24.88 -2.90 10.66
N LEU A 91 -24.04 -3.50 11.52
CA LEU A 91 -23.12 -2.77 12.40
C LEU A 91 -21.99 -2.04 11.65
N THR A 92 -21.53 -2.59 10.53
CA THR A 92 -20.37 -2.07 9.80
C THR A 92 -20.74 -1.25 8.56
N GLY A 93 -21.99 -1.34 8.10
CA GLY A 93 -22.43 -0.78 6.82
C GLY A 93 -21.77 -1.45 5.60
N LYS A 94 -21.32 -2.70 5.73
CA LYS A 94 -20.67 -3.48 4.68
C LYS A 94 -21.34 -4.84 4.51
N ASP A 95 -21.42 -5.32 3.28
CA ASP A 95 -22.13 -6.56 2.95
C ASP A 95 -21.26 -7.79 3.30
N PHE A 96 -21.36 -8.28 4.53
CA PHE A 96 -20.79 -9.55 4.94
C PHE A 96 -21.73 -10.70 4.65
N VAL A 97 -21.15 -11.85 4.30
CA VAL A 97 -21.89 -13.08 4.02
C VAL A 97 -21.31 -14.26 4.78
N THR A 98 -22.16 -15.24 5.07
CA THR A 98 -21.69 -16.50 5.66
C THR A 98 -20.97 -17.34 4.61
N ALA A 99 -19.87 -18.00 4.96
CA ALA A 99 -19.13 -18.88 4.07
C ALA A 99 -19.99 -20.09 3.68
N SER A 100 -20.03 -20.42 2.41
CA SER A 100 -20.74 -21.60 1.89
C SER A 100 -20.12 -22.93 2.36
N ASN A 101 -18.84 -22.92 2.68
CA ASN A 101 -18.10 -24.07 3.21
C ASN A 101 -17.31 -23.64 4.45
N LYS A 102 -17.78 -24.03 5.63
CA LYS A 102 -17.15 -23.70 6.91
C LYS A 102 -15.85 -24.46 7.15
N PHE A 103 -15.66 -25.63 6.56
CA PHE A 103 -14.42 -26.39 6.64
C PHE A 103 -13.28 -25.61 5.97
N HIS A 104 -13.51 -25.07 4.77
CA HIS A 104 -12.58 -24.19 4.10
C HIS A 104 -12.33 -22.91 4.93
N ALA A 105 -13.37 -22.23 5.36
CA ALA A 105 -13.25 -20.93 6.02
C ALA A 105 -12.53 -20.98 7.38
N LEU A 106 -12.56 -22.13 8.09
CA LEU A 106 -11.84 -22.33 9.34
C LEU A 106 -10.35 -22.67 9.14
N THR A 107 -10.00 -23.26 8.01
CA THR A 107 -8.65 -23.76 7.75
C THR A 107 -7.84 -22.94 6.78
N SER A 108 -8.45 -22.43 5.74
CA SER A 108 -7.78 -21.55 4.77
C SER A 108 -7.78 -20.10 5.23
N LYS A 109 -6.73 -19.39 4.87
CA LYS A 109 -6.58 -17.94 5.03
C LYS A 109 -6.16 -17.32 3.70
N ASP A 110 -6.55 -17.93 2.61
CA ASP A 110 -6.25 -17.52 1.23
C ASP A 110 -6.76 -16.11 0.93
N GLU A 111 -7.90 -15.73 1.50
CA GLU A 111 -8.44 -14.38 1.40
C GLU A 111 -7.51 -13.31 2.00
N ILE A 112 -6.83 -13.62 3.11
CA ILE A 112 -5.87 -12.71 3.75
C ILE A 112 -4.59 -12.65 2.93
N VAL A 113 -4.11 -13.78 2.40
CA VAL A 113 -2.93 -13.85 1.52
C VAL A 113 -3.16 -13.03 0.26
N PHE A 114 -4.32 -13.19 -0.39
CA PHE A 114 -4.66 -12.43 -1.58
C PHE A 114 -4.73 -10.92 -1.31
N ALA A 115 -5.41 -10.52 -0.26
CA ALA A 115 -5.53 -9.12 0.13
C ALA A 115 -4.17 -8.53 0.54
N HIS A 116 -3.32 -9.28 1.26
CA HIS A 116 -1.97 -8.85 1.60
C HIS A 116 -1.07 -8.75 0.37
N GLY A 117 -1.24 -9.62 -0.61
CA GLY A 117 -0.58 -9.52 -1.91
C GLY A 117 -0.86 -8.19 -2.62
N ALA A 118 -2.10 -7.69 -2.54
CA ALA A 118 -2.45 -6.36 -3.04
C ALA A 118 -1.78 -5.23 -2.23
N LEU A 119 -1.67 -5.35 -0.90
CA LEU A 119 -0.88 -4.41 -0.08
C LEU A 119 0.60 -4.44 -0.44
N LYS A 120 1.16 -5.61 -0.75
CA LYS A 120 2.55 -5.74 -1.21
C LYS A 120 2.76 -5.07 -2.57
N ALA A 121 1.82 -5.17 -3.50
CA ALA A 121 1.90 -4.47 -4.79
C ALA A 121 1.97 -2.96 -4.57
N LEU A 122 1.08 -2.41 -3.77
CA LEU A 122 1.09 -0.99 -3.36
C LEU A 122 2.42 -0.60 -2.69
N ALA A 123 2.96 -1.45 -1.81
CA ALA A 123 4.25 -1.20 -1.16
C ALA A 123 5.41 -1.14 -2.18
N ALA A 124 5.39 -2.01 -3.19
CA ALA A 124 6.41 -2.03 -4.24
C ALA A 124 6.35 -0.75 -5.10
N ASP A 125 5.17 -0.31 -5.47
CA ASP A 125 5.00 0.92 -6.24
C ASP A 125 5.31 2.17 -5.41
N MET A 126 4.95 2.21 -4.13
CA MET A 126 5.35 3.30 -3.23
C MET A 126 6.88 3.36 -3.04
N MET A 127 7.56 2.22 -2.97
CA MET A 127 9.03 2.18 -2.94
C MET A 127 9.64 2.74 -4.22
N LYS A 128 9.11 2.36 -5.38
CA LYS A 128 9.54 2.86 -6.68
C LYS A 128 9.35 4.38 -6.78
N ILE A 129 8.17 4.88 -6.44
CA ILE A 129 7.84 6.30 -6.49
C ILE A 129 8.74 7.10 -5.54
N ALA A 130 8.90 6.65 -4.30
CA ALA A 130 9.74 7.32 -3.31
C ALA A 130 11.22 7.34 -3.73
N ASN A 131 11.73 6.27 -4.33
CA ASN A 131 13.09 6.22 -4.85
C ASN A 131 13.27 7.14 -6.06
N ASP A 132 12.35 7.20 -7.00
CA ASP A 132 12.40 8.13 -8.12
C ASP A 132 12.46 9.59 -7.62
N VAL A 133 11.55 9.97 -6.73
CA VAL A 133 11.51 11.31 -6.14
C VAL A 133 12.83 11.63 -5.43
N ARG A 134 13.35 10.69 -4.65
CA ARG A 134 14.63 10.86 -3.93
C ARG A 134 15.82 11.02 -4.86
N TRP A 135 15.87 10.25 -5.95
CA TRP A 135 16.92 10.38 -6.98
C TRP A 135 16.84 11.73 -7.70
N LEU A 136 15.64 12.10 -8.17
CA LEU A 136 15.44 13.36 -8.87
C LEU A 136 15.75 14.59 -8.00
N ALA A 137 15.50 14.51 -6.69
CA ALA A 137 15.79 15.56 -5.72
C ALA A 137 17.21 15.53 -5.16
N SER A 138 18.06 14.58 -5.59
CA SER A 138 19.42 14.41 -5.04
C SER A 138 20.34 15.58 -5.38
N GLY A 139 21.24 15.90 -4.50
CA GLY A 139 22.21 16.99 -4.70
C GLY A 139 22.03 18.11 -3.65
N PRO A 140 22.03 19.39 -4.03
CA PRO A 140 21.76 19.92 -5.39
C PRO A 140 22.97 20.07 -6.31
N ARG A 141 24.21 19.96 -5.81
CA ARG A 141 25.41 20.26 -6.63
C ARG A 141 25.90 19.06 -7.42
N ASP A 142 26.11 17.94 -6.73
CA ASP A 142 26.72 16.72 -7.28
C ASP A 142 25.68 15.58 -7.51
N GLY A 143 24.39 15.86 -7.34
CA GLY A 143 23.30 14.95 -7.64
C GLY A 143 22.52 15.36 -8.90
N LEU A 144 21.38 14.73 -9.14
CA LEU A 144 20.53 15.04 -10.30
C LEU A 144 19.91 16.43 -10.22
N GLY A 145 19.35 16.79 -9.06
CA GLY A 145 18.81 18.12 -8.80
C GLY A 145 17.75 18.58 -9.81
N GLU A 146 16.93 17.67 -10.33
CA GLU A 146 15.89 17.99 -11.32
C GLU A 146 14.59 18.48 -10.69
N ILE A 147 14.36 18.11 -9.43
CA ILE A 147 13.20 18.55 -8.66
C ILE A 147 13.62 19.06 -7.29
N THR A 148 12.75 19.87 -6.70
CA THR A 148 12.80 20.23 -5.29
C THR A 148 11.62 19.60 -4.55
N ILE A 149 11.84 19.25 -3.30
CA ILE A 149 10.83 18.74 -2.36
C ILE A 149 10.81 19.60 -1.11
N PRO A 150 9.71 19.62 -0.34
CA PRO A 150 9.64 20.38 0.90
C PRO A 150 10.74 20.02 1.90
N GLU A 151 11.29 21.04 2.53
CA GLU A 151 12.26 20.91 3.61
C GLU A 151 11.52 20.73 4.94
N ASN A 152 11.41 19.50 5.41
CA ASN A 152 10.65 19.19 6.63
C ASN A 152 11.52 19.24 7.90
N GLU A 153 12.85 19.24 7.75
CA GLU A 153 13.78 19.10 8.84
C GLU A 153 14.96 20.06 8.68
N PRO A 154 15.54 20.57 9.79
CA PRO A 154 16.56 21.62 9.75
C PRO A 154 17.95 21.15 9.26
N GLY A 155 18.08 19.94 8.78
CA GLY A 155 19.36 19.35 8.41
C GLY A 155 20.16 18.85 9.62
N SER A 156 21.36 18.31 9.36
CA SER A 156 22.26 17.80 10.41
C SER A 156 23.00 18.93 11.12
N SER A 157 23.25 18.78 12.43
CA SER A 157 24.12 19.68 13.19
C SER A 157 25.56 19.72 12.66
N ILE A 158 26.03 18.64 12.02
CA ILE A 158 27.36 18.54 11.40
C ILE A 158 27.40 19.21 10.02
N MET A 159 26.27 19.17 9.28
CA MET A 159 26.12 19.72 7.94
C MET A 159 24.87 20.60 7.86
N PRO A 160 24.90 21.83 8.37
CA PRO A 160 23.76 22.73 8.32
C PRO A 160 23.31 22.99 6.87
N GLY A 161 22.01 22.98 6.63
CA GLY A 161 21.43 23.17 5.29
C GLY A 161 21.39 21.90 4.41
N LYS A 162 21.91 20.76 4.90
CA LYS A 162 21.73 19.47 4.24
C LYS A 162 20.39 18.88 4.65
N VAL A 163 19.37 19.07 3.83
CA VAL A 163 18.01 18.55 4.08
C VAL A 163 17.86 17.18 3.43
N ASN A 164 17.57 16.17 4.24
CA ASN A 164 17.42 14.80 3.76
C ASN A 164 16.00 14.54 3.27
N PRO A 165 15.81 13.63 2.28
CA PRO A 165 14.49 13.27 1.76
C PRO A 165 13.77 12.27 2.68
N THR A 166 13.58 12.61 3.96
CA THR A 166 13.13 11.69 5.02
C THR A 166 11.75 11.10 4.76
N GLN A 167 10.88 11.80 4.04
CA GLN A 167 9.57 11.26 3.65
C GLN A 167 9.70 10.13 2.62
N CYS A 168 10.64 10.23 1.70
CA CYS A 168 10.95 9.15 0.77
C CYS A 168 11.57 7.96 1.50
N GLU A 169 12.49 8.21 2.43
CA GLU A 169 13.15 7.17 3.22
C GLU A 169 12.15 6.42 4.10
N GLN A 170 11.25 7.13 4.77
CA GLN A 170 10.16 6.55 5.54
C GLN A 170 9.28 5.64 4.69
N ALA A 171 8.88 6.09 3.49
CA ALA A 171 8.06 5.29 2.59
C ALA A 171 8.76 3.99 2.16
N THR A 172 10.07 4.04 1.89
CA THR A 172 10.84 2.84 1.54
C THR A 172 10.99 1.88 2.72
N MET A 173 11.18 2.38 3.95
CA MET A 173 11.24 1.53 5.16
C MET A 173 9.91 0.82 5.42
N VAL A 174 8.79 1.53 5.27
CA VAL A 174 7.44 0.93 5.39
C VAL A 174 7.24 -0.16 4.33
N ALA A 175 7.64 0.09 3.09
CA ALA A 175 7.53 -0.91 2.03
C ALA A 175 8.32 -2.20 2.35
N VAL A 176 9.53 -2.08 2.89
CA VAL A 176 10.33 -3.24 3.34
C VAL A 176 9.59 -4.02 4.43
N GLN A 177 9.02 -3.33 5.43
CA GLN A 177 8.27 -3.99 6.51
C GLN A 177 7.05 -4.74 5.98
N VAL A 178 6.30 -4.15 5.05
CA VAL A 178 5.13 -4.78 4.42
C VAL A 178 5.53 -6.03 3.62
N MET A 179 6.64 -5.99 2.90
CA MET A 179 7.17 -7.16 2.18
C MET A 179 7.56 -8.29 3.13
N GLY A 180 8.15 -7.97 4.28
CA GLY A 180 8.45 -8.94 5.33
C GLY A 180 7.17 -9.55 5.94
N ASN A 181 6.16 -8.73 6.20
CA ASN A 181 4.88 -9.17 6.71
C ASN A 181 4.15 -10.10 5.71
N ASP A 182 4.31 -9.88 4.40
CA ASP A 182 3.72 -10.73 3.36
C ASP A 182 4.23 -12.18 3.45
N VAL A 183 5.52 -12.36 3.70
CA VAL A 183 6.11 -13.68 3.92
C VAL A 183 5.50 -14.33 5.17
N ALA A 184 5.38 -13.59 6.26
CA ALA A 184 4.78 -14.10 7.51
C ALA A 184 3.32 -14.52 7.30
N VAL A 185 2.52 -13.72 6.58
CA VAL A 185 1.12 -14.02 6.26
C VAL A 185 1.01 -15.29 5.40
N GLY A 186 1.80 -15.40 4.33
CA GLY A 186 1.78 -16.57 3.45
C GLY A 186 2.17 -17.86 4.17
N MET A 187 3.21 -17.81 5.00
CA MET A 187 3.63 -18.97 5.79
C MET A 187 2.57 -19.34 6.83
N ALA A 188 2.02 -18.38 7.56
CA ALA A 188 0.97 -18.63 8.56
C ALA A 188 -0.30 -19.21 7.92
N ALA A 189 -0.70 -18.73 6.75
CA ALA A 189 -1.84 -19.26 6.02
C ALA A 189 -1.65 -20.72 5.58
N SER A 190 -0.41 -21.16 5.33
CA SER A 190 -0.09 -22.53 4.96
C SER A 190 -0.12 -23.53 6.12
N GLN A 191 -0.31 -23.08 7.36
CA GLN A 191 -0.24 -23.90 8.57
C GLN A 191 -1.60 -24.41 9.05
N GLY A 192 -2.62 -24.42 8.20
CA GLY A 192 -3.88 -25.10 8.47
C GLY A 192 -3.68 -26.62 8.56
N ASN A 193 -4.12 -27.21 9.69
CA ASN A 193 -4.05 -28.65 9.89
C ASN A 193 -5.47 -29.17 10.14
N PHE A 194 -5.93 -30.05 9.25
CA PHE A 194 -7.30 -30.58 9.25
C PHE A 194 -8.33 -29.44 9.27
N GLU A 195 -9.13 -29.30 10.32
CA GLU A 195 -10.30 -28.40 10.34
C GLU A 195 -10.03 -27.04 10.99
N LEU A 196 -8.77 -26.70 11.31
CA LEU A 196 -8.46 -25.40 11.92
C LEU A 196 -7.07 -24.89 11.52
N ASN A 197 -6.99 -23.60 11.20
CA ASN A 197 -5.73 -22.87 11.16
C ASN A 197 -5.59 -22.02 12.44
N VAL A 198 -4.63 -22.36 13.28
CA VAL A 198 -4.37 -21.67 14.55
C VAL A 198 -3.50 -20.42 14.42
N PHE A 199 -3.02 -20.12 13.22
CA PHE A 199 -2.14 -18.97 12.96
C PHE A 199 -2.88 -17.66 12.64
N MET A 200 -4.20 -17.62 12.83
CA MET A 200 -5.01 -16.42 12.61
C MET A 200 -4.44 -15.16 13.30
N PRO A 201 -3.95 -15.22 14.57
CA PRO A 201 -3.35 -14.04 15.19
C PRO A 201 -2.15 -13.48 14.44
N VAL A 202 -1.30 -14.34 13.87
CA VAL A 202 -0.16 -13.92 13.03
C VAL A 202 -0.65 -13.26 11.73
N CYS A 203 -1.62 -13.88 11.06
CA CYS A 203 -2.21 -13.32 9.83
C CYS A 203 -2.84 -11.94 10.11
N ALA A 204 -3.68 -11.85 11.14
CA ALA A 204 -4.38 -10.62 11.49
C ALA A 204 -3.41 -9.50 11.89
N TYR A 205 -2.43 -9.80 12.74
CA TYR A 205 -1.45 -8.81 13.19
C TYR A 205 -0.67 -8.21 12.01
N ASN A 206 -0.07 -9.07 11.18
CA ASN A 206 0.76 -8.61 10.06
C ASN A 206 -0.07 -7.89 8.99
N PHE A 207 -1.29 -8.38 8.71
CA PHE A 207 -2.19 -7.72 7.76
C PHE A 207 -2.59 -6.31 8.22
N LEU A 208 -3.07 -6.19 9.45
CA LEU A 208 -3.51 -4.91 10.02
C LEU A 208 -2.35 -3.92 10.16
N GLN A 209 -1.17 -4.39 10.58
CA GLN A 209 0.03 -3.57 10.64
C GLN A 209 0.40 -3.04 9.26
N SER A 210 0.42 -3.90 8.24
CA SER A 210 0.75 -3.51 6.86
C SER A 210 -0.23 -2.47 6.32
N ALA A 211 -1.53 -2.70 6.48
CA ALA A 211 -2.56 -1.78 6.02
C ALA A 211 -2.44 -0.41 6.69
N ARG A 212 -2.22 -0.39 8.01
CA ARG A 212 -2.06 0.85 8.78
C ARG A 212 -0.79 1.60 8.39
N LEU A 213 0.36 0.93 8.37
CA LEU A 213 1.64 1.55 8.03
C LEU A 213 1.62 2.15 6.63
N LEU A 214 1.06 1.45 5.64
CA LEU A 214 0.93 1.98 4.28
C LEU A 214 0.01 3.20 4.23
N ALA A 215 -1.14 3.14 4.90
CA ALA A 215 -2.07 4.26 4.91
C ALA A 215 -1.45 5.51 5.54
N GLU A 216 -0.81 5.38 6.71
CA GLU A 216 -0.15 6.48 7.41
C GLU A 216 1.05 7.01 6.62
N SER A 217 1.85 6.12 6.01
CA SER A 217 3.00 6.47 5.17
C SER A 217 2.59 7.26 3.93
N ILE A 218 1.54 6.83 3.23
CA ILE A 218 1.02 7.51 2.03
C ILE A 218 0.49 8.92 2.38
N VAL A 219 -0.24 9.05 3.49
CA VAL A 219 -0.73 10.35 3.97
C VAL A 219 0.44 11.29 4.28
N SER A 220 1.45 10.80 5.00
CA SER A 220 2.64 11.58 5.35
C SER A 220 3.44 11.98 4.12
N PHE A 221 3.71 11.03 3.21
CA PHE A 221 4.41 11.28 1.94
C PHE A 221 3.65 12.31 1.08
N ASN A 222 2.33 12.17 0.96
CA ASN A 222 1.52 13.13 0.21
C ASN A 222 1.64 14.53 0.79
N LYS A 223 1.36 14.68 2.08
CA LYS A 223 1.31 15.98 2.77
C LYS A 223 2.66 16.68 2.83
N ASN A 224 3.71 15.93 3.13
CA ASN A 224 5.03 16.49 3.47
C ASN A 224 6.05 16.37 2.33
N CYS A 225 5.71 15.73 1.21
CA CYS A 225 6.60 15.59 0.06
C CYS A 225 5.88 15.90 -1.26
N ALA A 226 4.90 15.07 -1.65
CA ALA A 226 4.32 15.13 -3.00
C ALA A 226 3.61 16.47 -3.30
N VAL A 227 2.87 17.03 -2.34
CA VAL A 227 2.14 18.31 -2.53
C VAL A 227 3.07 19.46 -2.92
N GLY A 228 4.30 19.48 -2.41
CA GLY A 228 5.29 20.54 -2.64
C GLY A 228 6.40 20.15 -3.61
N LEU A 229 6.20 19.16 -4.44
CA LEU A 229 7.16 18.74 -5.45
C LEU A 229 7.15 19.70 -6.64
N PHE A 230 8.31 20.27 -6.97
CA PHE A 230 8.46 21.20 -8.08
C PHE A 230 9.68 20.87 -8.95
N PRO A 231 9.59 21.01 -10.29
CA PRO A 231 10.74 20.90 -11.17
C PRO A 231 11.70 22.07 -10.94
N TYR A 232 12.98 21.79 -10.87
CA TYR A 232 14.02 22.81 -10.76
C TYR A 232 14.26 23.46 -12.10
N ARG A 233 14.00 24.77 -12.22
CA ARG A 233 14.08 25.52 -13.50
C ARG A 233 15.46 26.13 -13.80
N GLY A 234 16.47 25.81 -13.02
CA GLY A 234 17.80 26.43 -13.11
C GLY A 234 18.89 25.59 -13.81
N ARG A 235 18.52 24.49 -14.45
CA ARG A 235 19.46 23.67 -15.25
C ARG A 235 18.88 23.35 -16.60
#